data_a952cf396d25cdb0e9fb42a3affdd59c
#
_entry.id   a952cf396d25cdb0e9fb42a3affdd59c
#
_cell.length_a   1.000
_cell.length_b   1.000
_cell.length_c   1.000
_cell.angle_alpha   90.00
_cell.angle_beta   90.00
_cell.angle_gamma   90.00
#
_symmetry.space_group_name_H-M   'P 1'
#
loop_
_entity.id
_entity.type
_entity.pdbx_description
1 polymer ?
#
loop_
_entity_poly.entity_id
_entity_poly.type
_entity_poly.pdbx_seq_one_letter_code
_entity_poly.pdbx_strand_id
1 'polypeptide(L)'
;KREHYQWNMDIIGCKSVNAEVELLFAVCAFFKSIGITSADVGIKVNSRKVMASVLDSYGITDEKFAPVCVVMDKLDKIGADAVKEELELTQGLPAETANKIVDCLACKSVDELQALCGDCVDQSGIDELKRLFELAEDYGYGDWLIFDASVVRGLAYYTGIVFEGFDRAGELRAICGGGRYDKLLSLYGAVTEVPACGFGFGDCVIVELLKDKGSLPNIPKSVEFVVAAFNESMQGKAMKTASLIRAGGAEVDMLLEPKKKVANTFDYANRVGARYIVFVAPQEWENDMVRIKDLRADYTDKDEEKQIDVKISDVGRVLEVLCAHEASVGAANKMGSMTVS
;
A
#
# COMPACT_ATOMS: atom_id res chain seq x y z
N LYS A 1 -6.33 12.31 1.37
CA LYS A 1 -4.93 12.69 1.06
C LYS A 1 -4.91 13.66 -0.13
N ARG A 2 -3.84 14.47 -0.27
CA ARG A 2 -3.63 15.35 -1.44
C ARG A 2 -2.80 14.67 -2.53
N GLU A 3 -2.17 13.55 -2.20
CA GLU A 3 -1.31 12.75 -3.05
C GLU A 3 -1.54 11.28 -2.73
N HIS A 4 -1.54 10.41 -3.74
CA HIS A 4 -1.56 8.96 -3.60
C HIS A 4 -0.77 8.34 -4.75
N TYR A 5 -0.22 7.16 -4.50
CA TYR A 5 0.42 6.34 -5.52
C TYR A 5 -0.56 5.27 -5.99
N GLN A 6 -0.48 4.95 -7.26
CA GLN A 6 -1.29 3.91 -7.86
C GLN A 6 -0.43 3.02 -8.76
N TRP A 7 -0.49 1.72 -8.53
CA TRP A 7 0.04 0.74 -9.45
C TRP A 7 -1.05 0.37 -10.44
N ASN A 8 -0.78 0.57 -11.73
CA ASN A 8 -1.64 0.13 -12.83
C ASN A 8 -0.90 -0.91 -13.64
N MET A 9 -1.64 -1.92 -14.09
CA MET A 9 -1.13 -2.97 -14.97
C MET A 9 -2.22 -3.33 -15.98
N ASP A 10 -1.86 -3.36 -17.25
CA ASP A 10 -2.79 -3.57 -18.35
C ASP A 10 -2.20 -4.58 -19.35
N ILE A 11 -3.08 -5.45 -19.90
CA ILE A 11 -2.76 -6.37 -20.98
C ILE A 11 -3.63 -5.99 -22.17
N ILE A 12 -2.97 -5.65 -23.28
CA ILE A 12 -3.62 -5.15 -24.50
C ILE A 12 -3.40 -6.16 -25.63
N GLY A 13 -4.45 -6.40 -26.43
CA GLY A 13 -4.42 -7.29 -27.60
C GLY A 13 -4.77 -8.75 -27.32
N CYS A 14 -5.06 -9.12 -26.09
CA CYS A 14 -5.46 -10.48 -25.71
C CYS A 14 -6.98 -10.58 -25.50
N LYS A 15 -7.67 -11.37 -26.33
CA LYS A 15 -9.12 -11.63 -26.19
C LYS A 15 -9.46 -12.65 -25.13
N SER A 16 -8.54 -13.58 -24.88
CA SER A 16 -8.76 -14.68 -23.94
C SER A 16 -8.81 -14.18 -22.50
N VAL A 17 -9.62 -14.83 -21.67
CA VAL A 17 -9.70 -14.64 -20.22
C VAL A 17 -8.36 -14.91 -19.52
N ASN A 18 -7.40 -15.53 -20.20
CA ASN A 18 -6.04 -15.72 -19.68
C ASN A 18 -5.37 -14.39 -19.27
N ALA A 19 -5.76 -13.28 -19.92
CA ALA A 19 -5.24 -11.96 -19.56
C ALA A 19 -5.71 -11.52 -18.17
N GLU A 20 -7.00 -11.70 -17.85
CA GLU A 20 -7.52 -11.43 -16.51
C GLU A 20 -6.89 -12.36 -15.48
N VAL A 21 -6.71 -13.64 -15.81
CA VAL A 21 -6.07 -14.62 -14.93
C VAL A 21 -4.66 -14.20 -14.58
N GLU A 22 -3.86 -13.74 -15.55
CA GLU A 22 -2.50 -13.23 -15.35
C GLU A 22 -2.46 -11.97 -14.48
N LEU A 23 -3.36 -11.01 -14.74
CA LEU A 23 -3.47 -9.79 -13.92
C LEU A 23 -3.84 -10.10 -12.48
N LEU A 24 -4.81 -11.00 -12.26
CA LEU A 24 -5.23 -11.42 -10.92
C LEU A 24 -4.11 -12.17 -10.19
N PHE A 25 -3.35 -13.00 -10.91
CA PHE A 25 -2.16 -13.65 -10.34
C PHE A 25 -1.13 -12.62 -9.86
N ALA A 26 -0.85 -11.58 -10.68
CA ALA A 26 0.10 -10.53 -10.28
C ALA A 26 -0.35 -9.82 -8.98
N VAL A 27 -1.66 -9.53 -8.84
CA VAL A 27 -2.23 -8.94 -7.63
C VAL A 27 -2.07 -9.88 -6.43
N CYS A 28 -2.41 -11.17 -6.59
CA CYS A 28 -2.27 -12.16 -5.51
C CYS A 28 -0.80 -12.40 -5.13
N ALA A 29 0.11 -12.45 -6.11
CA ALA A 29 1.54 -12.57 -5.86
C ALA A 29 2.09 -11.37 -5.08
N PHE A 30 1.64 -10.17 -5.39
CA PHE A 30 1.98 -8.97 -4.61
C PHE A 30 1.49 -9.09 -3.17
N PHE A 31 0.22 -9.44 -2.92
CA PHE A 31 -0.28 -9.64 -1.57
C PHE A 31 0.55 -10.67 -0.80
N LYS A 32 0.83 -11.82 -1.40
CA LYS A 32 1.69 -12.87 -0.80
C LYS A 32 3.08 -12.32 -0.45
N SER A 33 3.67 -11.48 -1.31
CA SER A 33 5.02 -10.91 -1.10
C SER A 33 5.12 -9.98 0.11
N ILE A 34 4.02 -9.37 0.50
CA ILE A 34 3.93 -8.47 1.67
C ILE A 34 3.29 -9.14 2.91
N GLY A 35 3.14 -10.47 2.88
CA GLY A 35 2.63 -11.25 4.00
C GLY A 35 1.10 -11.24 4.18
N ILE A 36 0.35 -10.78 3.18
CA ILE A 36 -1.12 -10.86 3.14
C ILE A 36 -1.53 -12.20 2.53
N THR A 37 -2.55 -12.81 3.10
CA THR A 37 -3.07 -14.12 2.70
C THR A 37 -4.50 -14.05 2.17
N SER A 38 -4.99 -15.15 1.57
CA SER A 38 -6.39 -15.28 1.14
C SER A 38 -7.40 -15.25 2.29
N ALA A 39 -6.95 -15.44 3.55
CA ALA A 39 -7.79 -15.23 4.72
C ALA A 39 -8.02 -13.74 5.06
N ASP A 40 -7.11 -12.88 4.60
CA ASP A 40 -7.13 -11.45 4.86
C ASP A 40 -7.84 -10.67 3.77
N VAL A 41 -7.56 -11.02 2.51
CA VAL A 41 -8.07 -10.34 1.31
C VAL A 41 -8.76 -11.33 0.39
N GLY A 42 -9.88 -10.93 -0.14
CA GLY A 42 -10.58 -11.62 -1.21
C GLY A 42 -10.67 -10.75 -2.47
N ILE A 43 -10.87 -11.39 -3.61
CA ILE A 43 -11.11 -10.71 -4.88
C ILE A 43 -12.50 -11.12 -5.38
N LYS A 44 -13.44 -10.22 -5.31
CA LYS A 44 -14.78 -10.37 -5.87
C LYS A 44 -14.69 -10.28 -7.40
N VAL A 45 -15.30 -11.21 -8.10
CA VAL A 45 -15.29 -11.30 -9.58
C VAL A 45 -16.71 -11.42 -10.10
N ASN A 46 -16.99 -10.71 -11.18
CA ASN A 46 -18.25 -10.79 -11.94
C ASN A 46 -17.99 -10.55 -13.43
N SER A 47 -19.04 -10.61 -14.24
CA SER A 47 -19.02 -10.26 -15.66
C SER A 47 -20.10 -9.23 -15.97
N ARG A 48 -19.66 -8.08 -16.47
CA ARG A 48 -20.57 -7.03 -16.93
C ARG A 48 -21.44 -7.49 -18.11
N LYS A 49 -20.90 -8.37 -18.95
CA LYS A 49 -21.61 -9.00 -20.07
C LYS A 49 -22.77 -9.88 -19.59
N VAL A 50 -22.51 -10.70 -18.56
CA VAL A 50 -23.55 -11.52 -17.93
C VAL A 50 -24.61 -10.64 -17.26
N MET A 51 -24.21 -9.65 -16.47
CA MET A 51 -25.17 -8.77 -15.80
C MET A 51 -25.99 -7.93 -16.79
N ALA A 52 -25.39 -7.52 -17.92
CA ALA A 52 -26.13 -6.81 -18.97
C ALA A 52 -27.24 -7.68 -19.57
N SER A 53 -26.94 -8.95 -19.88
CA SER A 53 -27.97 -9.86 -20.42
C SER A 53 -29.08 -10.16 -19.41
N VAL A 54 -28.74 -10.31 -18.13
CA VAL A 54 -29.74 -10.51 -17.06
C VAL A 54 -30.65 -9.28 -16.93
N LEU A 55 -30.07 -8.09 -16.85
CA LEU A 55 -30.84 -6.86 -16.69
C LEU A 55 -31.69 -6.56 -17.92
N ASP A 56 -31.19 -6.82 -19.15
CA ASP A 56 -31.97 -6.70 -20.40
C ASP A 56 -33.20 -7.63 -20.39
N SER A 57 -33.04 -8.87 -19.92
CA SER A 57 -34.13 -9.82 -19.77
C SER A 57 -35.22 -9.36 -18.79
N TYR A 58 -34.87 -8.49 -17.85
CA TYR A 58 -35.82 -7.86 -16.91
C TYR A 58 -36.37 -6.53 -17.43
N GLY A 59 -36.09 -6.19 -18.71
CA GLY A 59 -36.57 -4.97 -19.34
C GLY A 59 -35.83 -3.70 -18.95
N ILE A 60 -34.63 -3.82 -18.44
CA ILE A 60 -33.76 -2.67 -18.13
C ILE A 60 -33.07 -2.25 -19.44
N THR A 61 -33.45 -1.10 -19.97
CA THR A 61 -32.85 -0.55 -21.19
C THR A 61 -31.43 -0.05 -20.98
N ASP A 62 -30.65 0.09 -22.05
CA ASP A 62 -29.29 0.62 -22.03
C ASP A 62 -29.17 1.95 -21.25
N GLU A 63 -30.16 2.82 -21.37
CA GLU A 63 -30.20 4.13 -20.66
C GLU A 63 -30.32 3.96 -19.14
N LYS A 64 -31.02 2.93 -18.67
CA LYS A 64 -31.23 2.63 -17.27
C LYS A 64 -30.12 1.71 -16.69
N PHE A 65 -29.35 1.05 -17.55
CA PHE A 65 -28.33 0.09 -17.11
C PHE A 65 -27.34 0.69 -16.13
N ALA A 66 -26.69 1.79 -16.49
CA ALA A 66 -25.68 2.41 -15.61
C ALA A 66 -26.27 2.93 -14.28
N PRO A 67 -27.41 3.65 -14.25
CA PRO A 67 -28.08 4.02 -13.01
C PRO A 67 -28.44 2.82 -12.12
N VAL A 68 -28.97 1.74 -12.67
CA VAL A 68 -29.31 0.52 -11.94
C VAL A 68 -28.04 -0.11 -11.34
N CYS A 69 -26.96 -0.22 -12.12
CA CYS A 69 -25.68 -0.73 -11.63
C CYS A 69 -25.12 0.11 -10.45
N VAL A 70 -25.29 1.43 -10.46
CA VAL A 70 -24.87 2.31 -9.35
C VAL A 70 -25.66 1.99 -8.07
N VAL A 71 -26.92 1.61 -8.17
CA VAL A 71 -27.71 1.20 -6.99
C VAL A 71 -27.27 -0.19 -6.53
N MET A 72 -27.04 -1.13 -7.44
CA MET A 72 -26.56 -2.49 -7.13
C MET A 72 -25.22 -2.47 -6.39
N ASP A 73 -24.28 -1.60 -6.79
CA ASP A 73 -22.95 -1.43 -6.16
C ASP A 73 -23.01 -0.96 -4.69
N LYS A 74 -24.19 -0.53 -4.24
CA LYS A 74 -24.39 -0.14 -2.84
C LYS A 74 -24.77 -1.31 -1.91
N LEU A 75 -24.99 -2.50 -2.46
CA LEU A 75 -25.55 -3.65 -1.71
C LEU A 75 -24.82 -3.88 -0.38
N ASP A 76 -23.51 -3.93 -0.38
CA ASP A 76 -22.67 -4.16 0.80
C ASP A 76 -22.79 -3.02 1.84
N LYS A 77 -23.20 -1.82 1.41
CA LYS A 77 -23.25 -0.62 2.26
C LYS A 77 -24.61 -0.38 2.89
N ILE A 78 -25.68 -0.63 2.14
CA ILE A 78 -27.05 -0.27 2.57
C ILE A 78 -27.95 -1.47 2.74
N GLY A 79 -27.54 -2.67 2.31
CA GLY A 79 -28.30 -3.92 2.41
C GLY A 79 -29.36 -4.09 1.33
N ALA A 80 -29.89 -5.32 1.21
CA ALA A 80 -30.78 -5.74 0.14
C ALA A 80 -32.11 -4.97 0.12
N ASP A 81 -32.71 -4.74 1.27
CA ASP A 81 -34.01 -4.04 1.37
C ASP A 81 -33.91 -2.60 0.91
N ALA A 82 -32.82 -1.89 1.30
CA ALA A 82 -32.60 -0.51 0.88
C ALA A 82 -32.24 -0.41 -0.62
N VAL A 83 -31.50 -1.38 -1.16
CA VAL A 83 -31.24 -1.49 -2.61
C VAL A 83 -32.54 -1.66 -3.36
N LYS A 84 -33.42 -2.55 -2.92
CA LYS A 84 -34.74 -2.76 -3.53
C LYS A 84 -35.55 -1.47 -3.53
N GLU A 85 -35.68 -0.82 -2.37
CA GLU A 85 -36.42 0.45 -2.26
C GLU A 85 -35.83 1.54 -3.15
N GLU A 86 -34.51 1.64 -3.25
CA GLU A 86 -33.85 2.61 -4.11
C GLU A 86 -34.08 2.31 -5.61
N LEU A 87 -34.08 1.02 -6.01
CA LEU A 87 -34.44 0.61 -7.38
C LEU A 87 -35.87 0.99 -7.74
N GLU A 88 -36.83 0.79 -6.84
CA GLU A 88 -38.23 1.16 -7.05
C GLU A 88 -38.42 2.69 -7.10
N LEU A 89 -37.89 3.41 -6.14
CA LEU A 89 -38.14 4.86 -5.99
C LEU A 89 -37.33 5.71 -6.95
N THR A 90 -36.06 5.39 -7.17
CA THR A 90 -35.16 6.26 -7.95
C THR A 90 -35.07 5.86 -9.40
N GLN A 91 -35.18 4.54 -9.70
CA GLN A 91 -35.11 4.04 -11.07
C GLN A 91 -36.50 3.74 -11.65
N GLY A 92 -37.56 3.82 -10.81
CA GLY A 92 -38.92 3.59 -11.21
C GLY A 92 -39.19 2.16 -11.69
N LEU A 93 -38.51 1.18 -11.10
CA LEU A 93 -38.67 -0.22 -11.46
C LEU A 93 -39.89 -0.83 -10.74
N PRO A 94 -40.61 -1.75 -11.36
CA PRO A 94 -41.62 -2.54 -10.68
C PRO A 94 -41.02 -3.34 -9.51
N ALA A 95 -41.72 -3.50 -8.41
CA ALA A 95 -41.30 -4.27 -7.25
C ALA A 95 -40.87 -5.71 -7.59
N GLU A 96 -41.54 -6.35 -8.57
CA GLU A 96 -41.18 -7.67 -9.07
C GLU A 96 -39.77 -7.66 -9.71
N THR A 97 -39.48 -6.66 -10.53
CA THR A 97 -38.16 -6.49 -11.19
C THR A 97 -37.07 -6.19 -10.15
N ALA A 98 -37.34 -5.32 -9.18
CA ALA A 98 -36.41 -5.03 -8.10
C ALA A 98 -36.09 -6.28 -7.25
N ASN A 99 -37.08 -7.11 -6.96
CA ASN A 99 -36.86 -8.40 -6.29
C ASN A 99 -35.96 -9.33 -7.12
N LYS A 100 -36.25 -9.53 -8.41
CA LYS A 100 -35.41 -10.36 -9.28
C LYS A 100 -33.96 -9.92 -9.32
N ILE A 101 -33.73 -8.60 -9.35
CA ILE A 101 -32.36 -8.06 -9.27
C ILE A 101 -31.71 -8.42 -7.93
N VAL A 102 -32.40 -8.22 -6.81
CA VAL A 102 -31.86 -8.55 -5.48
C VAL A 102 -31.60 -10.06 -5.36
N ASP A 103 -32.48 -10.92 -5.90
CA ASP A 103 -32.26 -12.37 -5.91
C ASP A 103 -31.00 -12.74 -6.70
N CYS A 104 -30.74 -12.09 -7.86
CA CYS A 104 -29.49 -12.28 -8.60
C CYS A 104 -28.26 -11.86 -7.79
N LEU A 105 -28.34 -10.74 -7.09
CA LEU A 105 -27.24 -10.24 -6.25
C LEU A 105 -26.95 -11.15 -5.03
N ALA A 106 -27.94 -11.95 -4.62
CA ALA A 106 -27.78 -12.91 -3.52
C ALA A 106 -27.05 -14.19 -3.93
N CYS A 107 -26.91 -14.49 -5.24
CA CYS A 107 -26.21 -15.66 -5.75
C CYS A 107 -24.74 -15.68 -5.30
N LYS A 108 -24.27 -16.83 -4.83
CA LYS A 108 -22.90 -17.02 -4.32
C LYS A 108 -21.98 -17.78 -5.28
N SER A 109 -22.54 -18.27 -6.38
CA SER A 109 -21.77 -18.93 -7.43
C SER A 109 -22.33 -18.60 -8.83
N VAL A 110 -21.48 -18.81 -9.85
CA VAL A 110 -21.88 -18.67 -11.25
C VAL A 110 -22.98 -19.66 -11.59
N ASP A 111 -22.94 -20.87 -11.03
CA ASP A 111 -23.96 -21.90 -11.26
C ASP A 111 -25.31 -21.53 -10.65
N GLU A 112 -25.35 -20.94 -9.46
CA GLU A 112 -26.57 -20.41 -8.86
C GLU A 112 -27.21 -19.31 -9.72
N LEU A 113 -26.39 -18.37 -10.20
CA LEU A 113 -26.86 -17.29 -11.08
C LEU A 113 -27.42 -17.88 -12.41
N GLN A 114 -26.71 -18.83 -13.01
CA GLN A 114 -27.16 -19.48 -14.24
C GLN A 114 -28.44 -20.27 -14.00
N ALA A 115 -28.58 -20.98 -12.87
CA ALA A 115 -29.81 -21.70 -12.54
C ALA A 115 -31.00 -20.77 -12.30
N LEU A 116 -30.77 -19.60 -11.65
CA LEU A 116 -31.82 -18.62 -11.38
C LEU A 116 -32.32 -17.94 -12.67
N CYS A 117 -31.41 -17.55 -13.56
CA CYS A 117 -31.72 -16.75 -14.75
C CYS A 117 -32.01 -17.61 -16.00
N GLY A 118 -31.63 -18.89 -16.01
CA GLY A 118 -31.87 -19.80 -17.13
C GLY A 118 -31.21 -19.33 -18.42
N ASP A 119 -31.97 -19.43 -19.54
CA ASP A 119 -31.48 -19.06 -20.87
C ASP A 119 -31.34 -17.55 -21.10
N CYS A 120 -31.67 -16.72 -20.12
CA CYS A 120 -31.58 -15.26 -20.22
C CYS A 120 -30.14 -14.73 -20.06
N VAL A 121 -29.21 -15.55 -19.61
CA VAL A 121 -27.82 -15.16 -19.42
C VAL A 121 -26.98 -15.33 -20.67
N ASP A 122 -26.07 -14.39 -20.92
CA ASP A 122 -25.05 -14.55 -21.95
C ASP A 122 -24.15 -15.75 -21.62
N GLN A 123 -24.34 -16.85 -22.37
CA GLN A 123 -23.62 -18.11 -22.12
C GLN A 123 -22.11 -17.94 -22.28
N SER A 124 -21.65 -17.10 -23.21
CA SER A 124 -20.24 -16.88 -23.41
C SER A 124 -19.60 -16.15 -22.21
N GLY A 125 -20.34 -15.26 -21.55
CA GLY A 125 -19.89 -14.62 -20.31
C GLY A 125 -19.85 -15.57 -19.12
N ILE A 126 -20.80 -16.50 -19.04
CA ILE A 126 -20.80 -17.60 -18.07
C ILE A 126 -19.58 -18.50 -18.26
N ASP A 127 -19.31 -18.90 -19.52
CA ASP A 127 -18.17 -19.76 -19.85
C ASP A 127 -16.83 -19.06 -19.54
N GLU A 128 -16.72 -17.76 -19.81
CA GLU A 128 -15.56 -16.93 -19.44
C GLU A 128 -15.36 -16.90 -17.91
N LEU A 129 -16.43 -16.70 -17.12
CA LEU A 129 -16.35 -16.71 -15.67
C LEU A 129 -15.90 -18.08 -15.13
N LYS A 130 -16.54 -19.17 -15.58
CA LYS A 130 -16.18 -20.54 -15.16
C LYS A 130 -14.72 -20.83 -15.51
N ARG A 131 -14.30 -20.47 -16.72
CA ARG A 131 -12.93 -20.67 -17.17
C ARG A 131 -11.92 -19.87 -16.35
N LEU A 132 -12.27 -18.65 -15.92
CA LEU A 132 -11.43 -17.83 -15.05
C LEU A 132 -11.20 -18.53 -13.70
N PHE A 133 -12.26 -19.03 -13.06
CA PHE A 133 -12.14 -19.74 -11.78
C PHE A 133 -11.34 -21.04 -11.91
N GLU A 134 -11.56 -21.86 -12.97
CA GLU A 134 -10.76 -23.04 -13.25
C GLU A 134 -9.26 -22.73 -13.39
N LEU A 135 -8.93 -21.71 -14.19
CA LEU A 135 -7.55 -21.30 -14.41
C LEU A 135 -6.91 -20.73 -13.15
N ALA A 136 -7.66 -20.04 -12.31
CA ALA A 136 -7.17 -19.52 -11.03
C ALA A 136 -6.81 -20.68 -10.06
N GLU A 137 -7.60 -21.76 -10.04
CA GLU A 137 -7.28 -22.97 -9.29
C GLU A 137 -5.99 -23.61 -9.81
N ASP A 138 -5.87 -23.81 -11.12
CA ASP A 138 -4.68 -24.38 -11.76
C ASP A 138 -3.43 -23.53 -11.48
N TYR A 139 -3.58 -22.21 -11.41
CA TYR A 139 -2.51 -21.25 -11.16
C TYR A 139 -2.17 -21.07 -9.67
N GLY A 140 -2.98 -21.67 -8.77
CA GLY A 140 -2.74 -21.73 -7.32
C GLY A 140 -3.12 -20.48 -6.54
N TYR A 141 -4.19 -19.79 -6.98
CA TYR A 141 -4.75 -18.65 -6.25
C TYR A 141 -6.30 -18.63 -6.24
N GLY A 142 -6.95 -19.75 -6.55
CA GLY A 142 -8.41 -19.86 -6.58
C GLY A 142 -9.08 -19.49 -5.25
N ASP A 143 -8.44 -19.77 -4.12
CA ASP A 143 -8.89 -19.42 -2.77
C ASP A 143 -9.01 -17.91 -2.50
N TRP A 144 -8.44 -17.08 -3.37
CA TRP A 144 -8.59 -15.62 -3.32
C TRP A 144 -9.85 -15.13 -4.00
N LEU A 145 -10.38 -15.88 -4.97
CA LEU A 145 -11.48 -15.44 -5.81
C LEU A 145 -12.84 -15.77 -5.19
N ILE A 146 -13.78 -14.88 -5.36
CA ILE A 146 -15.17 -15.02 -4.93
C ILE A 146 -16.06 -14.50 -6.05
N PHE A 147 -17.05 -15.30 -6.48
CA PHE A 147 -18.11 -14.78 -7.34
C PHE A 147 -19.00 -13.84 -6.52
N ASP A 148 -19.23 -12.64 -7.05
CA ASP A 148 -20.14 -11.66 -6.43
C ASP A 148 -20.85 -10.83 -7.51
N ALA A 149 -22.13 -11.11 -7.70
CA ALA A 149 -22.95 -10.45 -8.72
C ALA A 149 -23.14 -8.94 -8.49
N SER A 150 -22.88 -8.44 -7.27
CA SER A 150 -22.98 -7.01 -6.95
C SER A 150 -21.81 -6.20 -7.50
N VAL A 151 -20.69 -6.83 -7.84
CA VAL A 151 -19.53 -6.15 -8.43
C VAL A 151 -19.79 -5.85 -9.89
N VAL A 152 -20.41 -4.74 -10.16
CA VAL A 152 -20.67 -4.25 -11.53
C VAL A 152 -19.78 -3.09 -11.93
N ARG A 153 -19.03 -2.53 -10.97
CA ARG A 153 -18.11 -1.39 -11.10
C ARG A 153 -18.74 -0.18 -11.82
N GLY A 154 -18.61 1.00 -11.23
CA GLY A 154 -19.24 2.24 -11.69
C GLY A 154 -18.71 2.81 -13.02
N LEU A 155 -17.67 2.21 -13.64
CA LEU A 155 -17.09 2.72 -14.87
C LEU A 155 -17.76 2.12 -16.11
N ALA A 156 -18.38 2.99 -16.90
CA ALA A 156 -19.21 2.61 -18.05
C ALA A 156 -18.45 1.87 -19.18
N TYR A 157 -17.12 1.96 -19.21
CA TYR A 157 -16.29 1.40 -20.27
C TYR A 157 -15.99 -0.11 -20.16
N TYR A 158 -16.28 -0.75 -19.01
CA TYR A 158 -16.06 -2.20 -18.88
C TYR A 158 -17.03 -3.00 -19.77
N THR A 159 -16.50 -4.04 -20.41
CA THR A 159 -17.22 -4.85 -21.42
C THR A 159 -17.30 -6.35 -21.07
N GLY A 160 -16.55 -6.83 -20.11
CA GLY A 160 -16.45 -8.24 -19.77
C GLY A 160 -16.27 -8.47 -18.27
N ILE A 161 -15.29 -9.32 -17.91
CA ILE A 161 -14.92 -9.58 -16.51
C ILE A 161 -14.59 -8.27 -15.79
N VAL A 162 -15.09 -8.16 -14.57
CA VAL A 162 -14.77 -7.08 -13.60
C VAL A 162 -14.42 -7.70 -12.27
N PHE A 163 -13.52 -7.06 -11.55
CA PHE A 163 -13.08 -7.56 -10.24
C PHE A 163 -12.72 -6.45 -9.27
N GLU A 164 -12.78 -6.77 -7.98
CA GLU A 164 -12.46 -5.86 -6.90
C GLU A 164 -11.83 -6.60 -5.73
N GLY A 165 -10.63 -6.15 -5.33
CA GLY A 165 -9.95 -6.65 -4.12
C GLY A 165 -10.47 -5.95 -2.88
N PHE A 166 -10.85 -6.71 -1.87
CA PHE A 166 -11.45 -6.20 -0.65
C PHE A 166 -10.87 -6.88 0.60
N ASP A 167 -10.88 -6.15 1.70
CA ASP A 167 -10.62 -6.68 3.03
C ASP A 167 -11.77 -7.60 3.48
N ARG A 168 -11.45 -8.87 3.82
CA ARG A 168 -12.48 -9.82 4.27
C ARG A 168 -13.12 -9.47 5.60
N ALA A 169 -12.48 -8.63 6.42
CA ALA A 169 -13.11 -8.07 7.61
C ALA A 169 -14.23 -7.06 7.29
N GLY A 170 -14.22 -6.52 6.06
CA GLY A 170 -15.23 -5.57 5.60
C GLY A 170 -15.11 -4.16 6.19
N GLU A 171 -13.98 -3.85 6.81
CA GLU A 171 -13.76 -2.56 7.48
C GLU A 171 -13.19 -1.50 6.54
N LEU A 172 -12.48 -1.93 5.50
CA LEU A 172 -11.79 -1.05 4.56
C LEU A 172 -12.57 -0.91 3.25
N ARG A 173 -12.23 0.14 2.49
CA ARG A 173 -12.70 0.29 1.10
C ARG A 173 -11.96 -0.69 0.19
N ALA A 174 -12.43 -0.79 -1.08
CA ALA A 174 -11.73 -1.54 -2.11
C ALA A 174 -10.23 -1.20 -2.16
N ILE A 175 -9.39 -2.24 -2.15
CA ILE A 175 -7.93 -2.12 -2.21
C ILE A 175 -7.47 -1.88 -3.64
N CYS A 176 -8.03 -2.67 -4.56
CA CYS A 176 -7.74 -2.59 -5.99
C CYS A 176 -8.99 -2.93 -6.79
N GLY A 177 -8.95 -2.70 -8.07
CA GLY A 177 -10.02 -3.15 -8.92
C GLY A 177 -9.77 -2.87 -10.39
N GLY A 178 -10.40 -3.68 -11.22
CA GLY A 178 -10.17 -3.68 -12.65
C GLY A 178 -11.23 -4.43 -13.43
N GLY A 179 -10.89 -4.72 -14.68
CA GLY A 179 -11.73 -5.50 -15.58
C GLY A 179 -11.36 -5.33 -17.04
N ARG A 180 -12.15 -5.94 -17.92
CA ARG A 180 -12.02 -5.88 -19.38
C ARG A 180 -12.72 -4.66 -19.96
N TYR A 181 -12.07 -3.98 -20.91
CA TYR A 181 -12.54 -2.75 -21.53
C TYR A 181 -12.19 -2.66 -23.03
N ASP A 182 -12.64 -3.63 -23.81
CA ASP A 182 -12.30 -3.82 -25.24
C ASP A 182 -12.68 -2.62 -26.13
N LYS A 183 -13.65 -1.81 -25.71
CA LYS A 183 -14.14 -0.64 -26.46
C LYS A 183 -13.45 0.67 -26.10
N LEU A 184 -12.62 0.68 -25.06
CA LEU A 184 -12.05 1.94 -24.55
C LEU A 184 -11.19 2.65 -25.59
N LEU A 185 -10.33 1.92 -26.30
CA LEU A 185 -9.45 2.52 -27.31
C LEU A 185 -10.23 3.08 -28.52
N SER A 186 -11.41 2.57 -28.81
CA SER A 186 -12.28 3.13 -29.86
C SER A 186 -12.77 4.53 -29.50
N LEU A 187 -12.94 4.86 -28.21
CA LEU A 187 -13.28 6.21 -27.75
C LEU A 187 -12.13 7.22 -27.99
N TYR A 188 -10.91 6.70 -28.15
CA TYR A 188 -9.71 7.50 -28.45
C TYR A 188 -9.29 7.42 -29.93
N GLY A 189 -10.19 6.91 -30.80
CA GLY A 189 -9.98 6.94 -32.25
C GLY A 189 -9.42 5.65 -32.86
N ALA A 190 -9.36 4.55 -32.13
CA ALA A 190 -9.05 3.26 -32.74
C ALA A 190 -10.17 2.83 -33.69
N VAL A 191 -9.80 2.40 -34.92
CA VAL A 191 -10.75 2.02 -35.98
C VAL A 191 -11.43 0.70 -35.65
N THR A 192 -10.78 -0.17 -34.88
CA THR A 192 -11.29 -1.47 -34.46
C THR A 192 -11.26 -1.59 -32.97
N GLU A 193 -12.12 -2.43 -32.41
CA GLU A 193 -12.03 -2.81 -31.00
C GLU A 193 -10.68 -3.47 -30.72
N VAL A 194 -10.02 -3.05 -29.66
CA VAL A 194 -8.75 -3.60 -29.21
C VAL A 194 -8.98 -4.23 -27.83
N PRO A 195 -8.90 -5.57 -27.72
CA PRO A 195 -9.06 -6.24 -26.46
C PRO A 195 -8.08 -5.72 -25.42
N ALA A 196 -8.60 -5.34 -24.26
CA ALA A 196 -7.78 -4.82 -23.19
C ALA A 196 -8.43 -5.11 -21.85
N CYS A 197 -7.61 -5.44 -20.86
CA CYS A 197 -8.02 -5.56 -19.47
C CYS A 197 -6.89 -5.04 -18.57
N GLY A 198 -7.25 -4.56 -17.38
CA GLY A 198 -6.27 -4.00 -16.48
C GLY A 198 -6.86 -3.67 -15.12
N PHE A 199 -6.00 -3.25 -14.19
CA PHE A 199 -6.41 -2.85 -12.85
C PHE A 199 -5.68 -1.59 -12.37
N GLY A 200 -6.30 -0.94 -11.37
CA GLY A 200 -5.68 0.07 -10.54
C GLY A 200 -5.59 -0.40 -9.09
N PHE A 201 -4.43 -0.24 -8.49
CA PHE A 201 -4.15 -0.62 -7.12
C PHE A 201 -3.61 0.59 -6.35
N GLY A 202 -4.38 1.11 -5.39
CA GLY A 202 -4.01 2.31 -4.62
C GLY A 202 -3.17 1.97 -3.37
N ASP A 203 -2.21 2.84 -3.04
CA ASP A 203 -1.35 2.72 -1.86
C ASP A 203 -2.08 2.89 -0.53
N CYS A 204 -3.17 3.68 -0.53
CA CYS A 204 -3.78 4.15 0.71
C CYS A 204 -4.41 3.04 1.54
N VAL A 205 -5.22 2.18 0.90
CA VAL A 205 -5.99 1.14 1.61
C VAL A 205 -5.10 -0.01 2.06
N ILE A 206 -4.14 -0.43 1.22
CA ILE A 206 -3.20 -1.49 1.59
C ILE A 206 -2.30 -1.08 2.76
N VAL A 207 -1.91 0.19 2.86
CA VAL A 207 -1.15 0.70 4.01
C VAL A 207 -1.98 0.65 5.30
N GLU A 208 -3.27 0.98 5.26
CA GLU A 208 -4.13 0.85 6.45
C GLU A 208 -4.28 -0.64 6.83
N LEU A 209 -4.52 -1.55 5.88
CA LEU A 209 -4.57 -2.99 6.14
C LEU A 209 -3.28 -3.52 6.81
N LEU A 210 -2.11 -3.10 6.30
CA LEU A 210 -0.83 -3.50 6.89
C LEU A 210 -0.63 -2.94 8.30
N LYS A 211 -1.13 -1.75 8.61
CA LYS A 211 -1.13 -1.17 9.97
C LYS A 211 -2.00 -1.99 10.91
N ASP A 212 -3.24 -2.30 10.52
CA ASP A 212 -4.18 -3.05 11.33
C ASP A 212 -3.65 -4.45 11.65
N LYS A 213 -2.87 -5.04 10.73
CA LYS A 213 -2.20 -6.32 10.92
C LYS A 213 -0.86 -6.23 11.66
N GLY A 214 -0.36 -5.04 11.96
CA GLY A 214 0.97 -4.85 12.55
C GLY A 214 2.12 -5.28 11.63
N SER A 215 1.87 -5.39 10.31
CA SER A 215 2.82 -5.85 9.29
C SER A 215 3.50 -4.71 8.54
N LEU A 216 3.21 -3.46 8.90
CA LEU A 216 3.88 -2.32 8.27
C LEU A 216 5.37 -2.34 8.63
N PRO A 217 6.29 -2.31 7.64
CA PRO A 217 7.71 -2.34 7.91
C PRO A 217 8.13 -1.11 8.70
N ASN A 218 8.97 -1.34 9.70
CA ASN A 218 9.63 -0.24 10.39
C ASN A 218 10.73 0.32 9.47
N ILE A 219 10.42 1.43 8.81
CA ILE A 219 11.41 2.11 7.96
C ILE A 219 12.35 2.89 8.88
N PRO A 220 13.64 2.50 8.99
CA PRO A 220 14.59 3.27 9.78
C PRO A 220 14.68 4.69 9.23
N LYS A 221 14.84 5.65 10.14
CA LYS A 221 15.11 7.03 9.73
C LYS A 221 16.50 7.07 9.10
N SER A 222 16.63 7.76 7.98
CA SER A 222 17.85 7.78 7.17
C SER A 222 19.00 8.60 7.76
N VAL A 223 18.80 9.30 8.87
CA VAL A 223 19.82 10.18 9.46
C VAL A 223 20.51 9.46 10.61
N GLU A 224 21.80 9.19 10.44
CA GLU A 224 22.64 8.62 11.53
C GLU A 224 23.23 9.71 12.43
N PHE A 225 23.70 10.80 11.80
CA PHE A 225 24.38 11.90 12.48
C PHE A 225 23.64 13.22 12.30
N VAL A 226 23.56 13.99 13.36
CA VAL A 226 23.27 15.42 13.29
C VAL A 226 24.51 16.20 13.69
N VAL A 227 25.02 17.05 12.79
CA VAL A 227 26.15 17.92 13.04
C VAL A 227 25.65 19.32 13.38
N ALA A 228 26.15 19.89 14.46
CA ALA A 228 25.78 21.21 14.94
C ALA A 228 26.98 22.06 15.33
N ALA A 229 26.97 23.31 14.91
CA ALA A 229 27.91 24.30 15.40
C ALA A 229 27.47 24.86 16.76
N PHE A 230 28.42 25.08 17.69
CA PHE A 230 28.14 25.73 18.97
C PHE A 230 27.69 27.17 18.79
N ASN A 231 28.30 27.90 17.85
CA ASN A 231 27.97 29.28 17.50
C ASN A 231 28.32 29.55 16.02
N GLU A 232 27.99 30.76 15.55
CA GLU A 232 28.19 31.17 14.15
C GLU A 232 29.66 31.05 13.69
N SER A 233 30.63 31.37 14.55
CA SER A 233 32.04 31.28 14.16
C SER A 233 32.52 29.84 13.95
N MET A 234 31.79 28.85 14.42
CA MET A 234 32.04 27.43 14.22
C MET A 234 31.31 26.81 13.05
N GLN A 235 30.40 27.55 12.39
CA GLN A 235 29.54 27.01 11.33
C GLN A 235 30.33 26.42 10.16
N GLY A 236 31.35 27.11 9.66
CA GLY A 236 32.23 26.59 8.60
C GLY A 236 32.98 25.32 8.98
N LYS A 237 33.36 25.20 10.29
CA LYS A 237 34.00 24.01 10.83
C LYS A 237 33.02 22.84 10.95
N ALA A 238 31.76 23.11 11.32
CA ALA A 238 30.69 22.12 11.33
C ALA A 238 30.39 21.61 9.90
N MET A 239 30.37 22.50 8.92
CA MET A 239 30.23 22.11 7.50
C MET A 239 31.35 21.18 7.04
N LYS A 240 32.60 21.49 7.40
CA LYS A 240 33.75 20.63 7.11
C LYS A 240 33.61 19.26 7.78
N THR A 241 33.21 19.23 9.06
CA THR A 241 33.00 17.99 9.82
C THR A 241 31.89 17.14 9.16
N ALA A 242 30.76 17.73 8.82
CA ALA A 242 29.68 17.02 8.13
C ALA A 242 30.12 16.45 6.78
N SER A 243 30.92 17.20 6.01
CA SER A 243 31.48 16.73 4.75
C SER A 243 32.40 15.52 4.94
N LEU A 244 33.26 15.51 5.95
CA LEU A 244 34.12 14.37 6.26
C LEU A 244 33.36 13.12 6.64
N ILE A 245 32.31 13.27 7.46
CA ILE A 245 31.46 12.14 7.88
C ILE A 245 30.71 11.56 6.67
N ARG A 246 30.16 12.41 5.82
CA ARG A 246 29.50 12.00 4.56
C ARG A 246 30.46 11.27 3.62
N ALA A 247 31.69 11.77 3.50
CA ALA A 247 32.72 11.11 2.69
C ALA A 247 33.08 9.72 3.23
N GLY A 248 32.92 9.50 4.53
CA GLY A 248 33.04 8.19 5.18
C GLY A 248 31.84 7.26 4.98
N GLY A 249 30.81 7.68 4.24
CA GLY A 249 29.65 6.87 3.86
C GLY A 249 28.46 6.94 4.85
N ALA A 250 28.54 7.77 5.90
CA ALA A 250 27.45 7.92 6.86
C ALA A 250 26.40 8.96 6.42
N GLU A 251 25.15 8.76 6.83
CA GLU A 251 24.03 9.66 6.55
C GLU A 251 24.01 10.80 7.59
N VAL A 252 24.20 12.02 7.10
CA VAL A 252 24.40 13.20 7.94
C VAL A 252 23.41 14.30 7.59
N ASP A 253 22.66 14.74 8.59
CA ASP A 253 21.96 16.02 8.58
C ASP A 253 22.79 17.07 9.35
N MET A 254 22.66 18.33 8.97
CA MET A 254 23.42 19.41 9.58
C MET A 254 22.51 20.59 9.87
N LEU A 255 22.61 21.13 11.07
CA LEU A 255 21.97 22.41 11.39
C LEU A 255 22.67 23.55 10.65
N LEU A 256 21.93 24.20 9.74
CA LEU A 256 22.44 25.31 8.94
C LEU A 256 22.68 26.58 9.74
N GLU A 257 22.03 26.69 10.90
CA GLU A 257 22.18 27.78 11.86
C GLU A 257 22.31 27.24 13.27
N PRO A 258 23.21 27.79 14.08
CA PRO A 258 23.34 27.40 15.49
C PRO A 258 22.05 27.68 16.26
N LYS A 259 21.64 26.78 17.12
CA LYS A 259 20.46 26.97 17.97
C LYS A 259 20.82 27.83 19.19
N LYS A 260 19.91 28.72 19.59
CA LYS A 260 20.07 29.58 20.77
C LYS A 260 20.32 28.81 22.08
N LYS A 261 19.77 27.58 22.17
CA LYS A 261 19.94 26.68 23.34
C LYS A 261 20.37 25.32 22.84
N VAL A 262 21.36 24.73 23.52
CA VAL A 262 21.87 23.39 23.21
C VAL A 262 20.75 22.33 23.25
N ALA A 263 19.81 22.44 24.19
CA ALA A 263 18.66 21.55 24.28
C ALA A 263 17.87 21.45 22.94
N ASN A 264 17.67 22.56 22.24
CA ASN A 264 16.94 22.56 20.97
C ASN A 264 17.68 21.78 19.86
N THR A 265 18.99 21.64 19.98
CA THR A 265 19.80 20.82 19.05
C THR A 265 19.57 19.34 19.32
N PHE A 266 19.50 18.93 20.59
CA PHE A 266 19.15 17.57 20.98
C PHE A 266 17.71 17.21 20.59
N ASP A 267 16.77 18.13 20.81
CA ASP A 267 15.36 17.95 20.40
C ASP A 267 15.27 17.73 18.89
N TYR A 268 16.04 18.48 18.11
CA TYR A 268 16.11 18.29 16.67
C TYR A 268 16.66 16.91 16.30
N ALA A 269 17.80 16.51 16.84
CA ALA A 269 18.41 15.21 16.58
C ALA A 269 17.46 14.04 16.96
N ASN A 270 16.77 14.16 18.10
CA ASN A 270 15.76 13.19 18.52
C ASN A 270 14.56 13.13 17.55
N ARG A 271 14.09 14.27 17.08
CA ARG A 271 12.95 14.36 16.16
C ARG A 271 13.24 13.72 14.79
N VAL A 272 14.46 13.94 14.26
CA VAL A 272 14.88 13.31 12.99
C VAL A 272 15.32 11.86 13.19
N GLY A 273 15.46 11.41 14.47
CA GLY A 273 15.78 10.05 14.84
C GLY A 273 17.24 9.69 14.68
N ALA A 274 18.13 10.69 14.68
CA ALA A 274 19.56 10.47 14.65
C ALA A 274 20.04 9.64 15.85
N ARG A 275 21.00 8.76 15.61
CA ARG A 275 21.69 8.05 16.68
C ARG A 275 22.75 8.94 17.35
N TYR A 276 23.47 9.69 16.52
CA TYR A 276 24.59 10.49 17.01
C TYR A 276 24.38 11.99 16.80
N ILE A 277 24.86 12.77 17.75
CA ILE A 277 24.97 14.20 17.59
C ILE A 277 26.45 14.61 17.70
N VAL A 278 26.92 15.40 16.73
CA VAL A 278 28.28 15.92 16.67
C VAL A 278 28.25 17.41 17.00
N PHE A 279 28.81 17.79 18.10
CA PHE A 279 29.01 19.19 18.49
C PHE A 279 30.37 19.67 18.06
N VAL A 280 30.40 20.75 17.29
CA VAL A 280 31.62 21.44 16.87
C VAL A 280 31.73 22.74 17.68
N ALA A 281 32.49 22.69 18.75
CA ALA A 281 32.64 23.79 19.69
C ALA A 281 34.09 24.28 19.75
N PRO A 282 34.34 25.55 20.19
CA PRO A 282 35.68 26.14 20.17
C PRO A 282 36.71 25.35 20.95
N GLN A 283 36.39 24.91 22.15
CA GLN A 283 37.32 24.23 23.03
C GLN A 283 37.82 22.90 22.48
N GLU A 284 36.89 22.07 21.96
CA GLU A 284 37.24 20.79 21.36
C GLU A 284 38.02 21.02 20.05
N TRP A 285 37.58 21.98 19.24
CA TRP A 285 38.25 22.30 17.98
C TRP A 285 39.68 22.79 18.10
N GLU A 286 39.99 23.61 19.15
CA GLU A 286 41.34 24.06 19.47
C GLU A 286 42.28 22.90 19.84
N ASN A 287 41.72 21.80 20.37
CA ASN A 287 42.43 20.57 20.65
C ASN A 287 42.40 19.54 19.48
N ASP A 288 42.02 19.98 18.27
CA ASP A 288 41.88 19.13 17.10
C ASP A 288 40.84 18.00 17.25
N MET A 289 39.77 18.25 18.01
CA MET A 289 38.72 17.29 18.33
C MET A 289 37.35 17.80 17.96
N VAL A 290 36.39 16.88 17.83
CA VAL A 290 34.95 17.13 17.86
C VAL A 290 34.29 16.18 18.86
N ARG A 291 33.27 16.66 19.56
CA ARG A 291 32.52 15.86 20.54
C ARG A 291 31.33 15.20 19.90
N ILE A 292 31.22 13.88 20.09
CA ILE A 292 30.12 13.06 19.59
C ILE A 292 29.40 12.42 20.77
N LYS A 293 28.07 12.50 20.80
CA LYS A 293 27.23 11.84 21.79
C LYS A 293 26.30 10.84 21.11
N ASP A 294 26.26 9.61 21.62
CA ASP A 294 25.28 8.59 21.24
C ASP A 294 23.98 8.85 22.02
N LEU A 295 22.90 9.13 21.28
CA LEU A 295 21.57 9.41 21.82
C LEU A 295 20.73 8.14 22.02
N ARG A 296 21.22 7.00 21.56
CA ARG A 296 20.54 5.70 21.59
C ARG A 296 21.38 4.61 22.26
N ALA A 297 22.41 5.03 23.03
CA ALA A 297 23.33 4.12 23.73
C ALA A 297 22.52 3.20 24.67
N ASP A 298 22.66 1.89 24.46
CA ASP A 298 22.13 0.81 25.29
C ASP A 298 23.23 0.01 26.01
N TYR A 299 24.49 0.35 25.74
CA TYR A 299 25.67 -0.31 26.27
C TYR A 299 26.12 0.27 27.63
N THR A 300 25.57 1.40 28.07
CA THR A 300 25.86 2.04 29.32
C THR A 300 24.73 2.95 29.81
N ASP A 301 24.55 3.04 31.14
CA ASP A 301 23.62 3.99 31.79
C ASP A 301 24.29 5.32 32.13
N LYS A 302 25.64 5.38 32.11
CA LYS A 302 26.41 6.58 32.47
C LYS A 302 26.47 7.55 31.30
N ASP A 303 26.01 8.76 31.51
CA ASP A 303 25.92 9.78 30.47
C ASP A 303 27.27 10.22 29.90
N GLU A 304 28.33 10.23 30.74
CA GLU A 304 29.69 10.50 30.31
C GLU A 304 30.27 9.44 29.37
N GLU A 305 29.89 8.16 29.52
CA GLU A 305 30.34 7.07 28.66
C GLU A 305 29.64 7.05 27.30
N LYS A 306 28.55 7.82 27.15
CA LYS A 306 27.83 8.02 25.88
C LYS A 306 28.47 9.09 24.99
N GLN A 307 29.55 9.73 25.46
CA GLN A 307 30.23 10.80 24.75
C GLN A 307 31.70 10.41 24.49
N ILE A 308 32.19 10.83 23.31
CA ILE A 308 33.58 10.65 22.92
C ILE A 308 34.07 11.88 22.17
N ASP A 309 35.29 12.28 22.45
CA ASP A 309 36.03 13.28 21.68
C ASP A 309 36.84 12.57 20.58
N VAL A 310 36.52 12.86 19.31
CA VAL A 310 37.15 12.25 18.15
C VAL A 310 38.05 13.25 17.44
N LYS A 311 39.28 12.83 17.08
CA LYS A 311 40.19 13.67 16.32
C LYS A 311 39.59 14.02 14.95
N ILE A 312 39.79 15.25 14.52
CA ILE A 312 39.29 15.74 13.20
C ILE A 312 39.85 14.88 12.07
N SER A 313 41.08 14.36 12.20
CA SER A 313 41.69 13.43 11.25
C SER A 313 40.95 12.11 11.10
N ASP A 314 40.24 11.67 12.14
CA ASP A 314 39.56 10.37 12.21
C ASP A 314 38.04 10.46 11.92
N VAL A 315 37.52 11.68 11.78
CA VAL A 315 36.10 11.93 11.54
C VAL A 315 35.59 11.24 10.25
N GLY A 316 36.43 11.09 9.23
CA GLY A 316 36.08 10.33 8.02
C GLY A 316 35.89 8.82 8.24
N ARG A 317 36.34 8.28 9.40
CA ARG A 317 36.16 6.87 9.82
C ARG A 317 35.38 6.78 11.14
N VAL A 318 34.53 7.77 11.36
CA VAL A 318 33.83 7.92 12.66
C VAL A 318 33.03 6.71 13.07
N LEU A 319 32.41 5.98 12.13
CA LEU A 319 31.67 4.76 12.43
C LEU A 319 32.56 3.67 13.05
N GLU A 320 33.78 3.49 12.55
CA GLU A 320 34.76 2.53 13.09
C GLU A 320 35.17 2.96 14.51
N VAL A 321 35.39 4.25 14.72
CA VAL A 321 35.78 4.81 16.05
C VAL A 321 34.67 4.61 17.07
N LEU A 322 33.42 4.86 16.70
CA LEU A 322 32.23 4.68 17.53
C LEU A 322 31.98 3.22 17.88
N CYS A 323 32.08 2.32 16.90
CA CYS A 323 31.96 0.88 17.14
C CYS A 323 33.03 0.36 18.12
N ALA A 324 34.28 0.84 17.99
CA ALA A 324 35.35 0.48 18.91
C ALA A 324 35.10 1.00 20.33
N HIS A 325 34.60 2.23 20.45
CA HIS A 325 34.23 2.82 21.75
C HIS A 325 33.11 2.02 22.43
N GLU A 326 32.03 1.75 21.74
CA GLU A 326 30.87 0.96 22.21
C GLU A 326 31.31 -0.43 22.72
N ALA A 327 32.14 -1.13 21.94
CA ALA A 327 32.65 -2.43 22.31
C ALA A 327 33.54 -2.36 23.60
N SER A 328 34.37 -1.33 23.72
CA SER A 328 35.21 -1.12 24.86
C SER A 328 34.44 -0.85 26.17
N VAL A 329 33.46 0.08 26.10
CA VAL A 329 32.62 0.43 27.25
C VAL A 329 31.71 -0.72 27.65
N GLY A 330 31.08 -1.40 26.67
CA GLY A 330 30.24 -2.56 26.92
C GLY A 330 30.99 -3.74 27.57
N ALA A 331 32.23 -3.98 27.17
CA ALA A 331 33.09 -4.99 27.81
C ALA A 331 33.46 -4.62 29.24
N ALA A 332 33.82 -3.37 29.50
CA ALA A 332 34.15 -2.89 30.81
C ALA A 332 32.96 -2.99 31.79
N ASN A 333 31.76 -2.63 31.35
CA ASN A 333 30.54 -2.72 32.15
C ASN A 333 30.16 -4.17 32.49
N LYS A 334 30.32 -5.12 31.54
CA LYS A 334 30.12 -6.54 31.81
C LYS A 334 31.12 -7.12 32.82
N MET A 335 32.38 -6.72 32.78
CA MET A 335 33.39 -7.15 33.78
C MET A 335 33.09 -6.57 35.14
N GLY A 336 32.66 -5.29 35.23
CA GLY A 336 32.31 -4.65 36.51
C GLY A 336 31.11 -5.31 37.21
N SER A 337 30.14 -5.81 36.45
CA SER A 337 28.97 -6.53 36.99
C SER A 337 29.30 -7.94 37.50
N MET A 338 30.35 -8.59 36.98
CA MET A 338 30.82 -9.91 37.45
C MET A 338 31.67 -9.85 38.72
N THR A 339 32.21 -8.68 39.10
CA THR A 339 33.03 -8.52 40.32
C THR A 339 32.24 -8.07 41.55
N VAL A 340 30.96 -7.83 41.45
CA VAL A 340 30.07 -7.36 42.54
C VAL A 340 29.08 -8.47 42.98
N SER A 341 29.18 -9.68 42.44
CA SER A 341 28.36 -10.85 42.80
C SER A 341 29.07 -11.81 43.76
#